data_45b4aaa660f87f2fd046d6fcf7613a74
#
_entry.id   45b4aaa660f87f2fd046d6fcf7613a74
#
_cell.length_a   1.000
_cell.length_b   1.000
_cell.length_c   1.000
_cell.angle_alpha   90.00
_cell.angle_beta   90.00
_cell.angle_gamma   90.00
#
_symmetry.space_group_name_H-M   'P 1'
#
loop_
_entity.id
_entity.type
_entity.pdbx_description
1 polymer ?
#
loop_
_entity_poly.entity_id
_entity_poly.type
_entity_poly.pdbx_seq_one_letter_code
_entity_poly.pdbx_strand_id
1 'polypeptide(L)'
;MSTKKWILMLMALAVFTGKIVAQAQTQDQVKPTIQHVPVKATSAASGKEMFNTYCAVCHGTDGKGGGPAASALKTPPADLTMLSKSNGGKYPGIKVAATIRGEADLPAHGSKDMPVWGSLFWGMSHGHEGEVQQRVANLTKYIESLQAK
;
A
#
# COMPACT_ATOMS: atom_id res chain seq x y z
N MET A 1 68.42 -34.98 -0.55
CA MET A 1 67.24 -34.49 -1.27
C MET A 1 67.53 -33.08 -1.64
N SER A 2 67.51 -32.76 -2.96
CA SER A 2 68.11 -31.55 -3.54
C SER A 2 67.26 -30.32 -3.30
N THR A 3 67.85 -29.27 -2.74
CA THR A 3 67.27 -27.95 -2.48
C THR A 3 66.66 -27.27 -3.73
N LYS A 4 67.08 -27.72 -4.92
CA LYS A 4 66.54 -27.23 -6.23
C LYS A 4 65.08 -27.58 -6.46
N LYS A 5 64.51 -28.65 -5.86
CA LYS A 5 63.11 -29.04 -6.01
C LYS A 5 62.16 -28.17 -5.17
N TRP A 6 62.64 -27.61 -4.09
CA TRP A 6 61.86 -26.73 -3.23
C TRP A 6 61.69 -25.31 -3.82
N ILE A 7 62.71 -24.82 -4.55
CA ILE A 7 62.66 -23.50 -5.19
C ILE A 7 61.69 -23.49 -6.35
N LEU A 8 61.57 -24.59 -7.09
CA LEU A 8 60.61 -24.71 -8.20
C LEU A 8 59.17 -24.85 -7.71
N MET A 9 58.96 -25.40 -6.51
CA MET A 9 57.62 -25.54 -5.91
C MET A 9 57.10 -24.23 -5.33
N LEU A 10 57.98 -23.33 -4.87
CA LEU A 10 57.60 -22.01 -4.38
C LEU A 10 57.36 -20.99 -5.49
N MET A 11 57.89 -21.18 -6.70
CA MET A 11 57.58 -20.29 -7.86
C MET A 11 56.24 -20.60 -8.53
N ALA A 12 55.66 -21.79 -8.32
CA ALA A 12 54.35 -22.15 -8.90
C ALA A 12 53.13 -21.59 -8.12
N LEU A 13 53.38 -21.08 -6.90
CA LEU A 13 52.26 -20.57 -6.05
C LEU A 13 52.00 -19.05 -6.18
N ALA A 14 52.85 -18.34 -6.99
CA ALA A 14 52.78 -16.88 -7.07
C ALA A 14 52.02 -16.35 -8.30
N VAL A 15 51.42 -17.21 -9.13
CA VAL A 15 50.76 -16.79 -10.39
C VAL A 15 49.24 -16.86 -10.33
N PHE A 16 48.65 -17.24 -9.20
CA PHE A 16 47.19 -17.32 -9.05
C PHE A 16 46.61 -16.18 -8.20
N THR A 17 47.18 -14.97 -8.29
CA THR A 17 46.47 -13.77 -7.89
C THR A 17 45.49 -13.39 -9.03
N GLY A 18 44.47 -14.21 -9.13
CA GLY A 18 43.32 -13.91 -10.01
C GLY A 18 42.73 -12.56 -9.62
N LYS A 19 42.74 -11.65 -10.55
CA LYS A 19 42.04 -10.37 -10.46
C LYS A 19 40.58 -10.67 -10.18
N ILE A 20 40.14 -10.56 -8.90
CA ILE A 20 38.74 -10.45 -8.56
C ILE A 20 38.31 -9.08 -9.06
N VAL A 21 37.85 -9.02 -10.31
CA VAL A 21 37.11 -7.88 -10.81
C VAL A 21 35.78 -7.91 -10.07
N ALA A 22 35.67 -7.11 -9.03
CA ALA A 22 34.39 -6.81 -8.40
C ALA A 22 33.56 -6.12 -9.47
N GLN A 23 32.69 -6.87 -10.13
CA GLN A 23 31.62 -6.31 -10.95
C GLN A 23 30.65 -5.64 -9.98
N ALA A 24 30.82 -4.33 -9.82
CA ALA A 24 29.79 -3.48 -9.22
C ALA A 24 28.57 -3.58 -10.15
N GLN A 25 27.61 -4.42 -9.78
CA GLN A 25 26.28 -4.42 -10.38
C GLN A 25 25.63 -3.10 -9.95
N THR A 26 25.70 -2.10 -10.84
CA THR A 26 24.83 -0.94 -10.76
C THR A 26 23.40 -1.48 -10.92
N GLN A 27 22.72 -1.71 -9.79
CA GLN A 27 21.29 -1.86 -9.80
C GLN A 27 20.73 -0.51 -10.23
N ASP A 28 20.38 -0.40 -11.51
CA ASP A 28 19.56 0.68 -12.02
C ASP A 28 18.27 0.65 -11.22
N GLN A 29 18.18 1.53 -10.23
CA GLN A 29 16.98 1.79 -9.45
C GLN A 29 15.97 2.40 -10.44
N VAL A 30 15.20 1.54 -11.09
CA VAL A 30 14.08 1.98 -11.92
C VAL A 30 13.15 2.78 -11.04
N LYS A 31 13.25 4.10 -11.14
CA LYS A 31 12.37 5.02 -10.42
C LYS A 31 10.94 4.75 -10.88
N PRO A 32 10.03 4.34 -9.97
CA PRO A 32 8.67 4.03 -10.37
C PRO A 32 8.03 5.26 -11.01
N THR A 33 7.58 5.10 -12.25
CA THR A 33 6.83 6.14 -12.95
C THR A 33 5.38 6.05 -12.52
N ILE A 34 4.88 7.08 -11.85
CA ILE A 34 3.47 7.16 -11.46
C ILE A 34 2.66 7.48 -12.73
N GLN A 35 1.86 6.53 -13.17
CA GLN A 35 0.89 6.74 -14.24
C GLN A 35 -0.44 7.17 -13.64
N HIS A 36 -0.92 8.35 -14.04
CA HIS A 36 -2.27 8.81 -13.70
C HIS A 36 -3.27 8.12 -14.62
N VAL A 37 -4.05 7.19 -14.08
CA VAL A 37 -5.16 6.55 -14.79
C VAL A 37 -6.48 7.14 -14.32
N PRO A 38 -7.49 7.31 -15.21
CA PRO A 38 -8.80 7.74 -14.80
C PRO A 38 -9.39 6.80 -13.74
N VAL A 39 -10.04 7.38 -12.73
CA VAL A 39 -10.73 6.58 -11.69
C VAL A 39 -11.88 5.83 -12.35
N LYS A 40 -11.90 4.51 -12.22
CA LYS A 40 -12.97 3.66 -12.74
C LYS A 40 -14.28 3.98 -12.04
N ALA A 41 -15.34 4.28 -12.80
CA ALA A 41 -16.66 4.48 -12.25
C ALA A 41 -17.21 3.18 -11.63
N THR A 42 -17.89 3.29 -10.49
CA THR A 42 -18.57 2.21 -9.78
C THR A 42 -19.99 2.61 -9.41
N SER A 43 -20.82 1.62 -9.10
CA SER A 43 -22.14 1.87 -8.55
C SER A 43 -22.08 2.52 -7.17
N ALA A 44 -22.81 3.62 -6.98
CA ALA A 44 -22.98 4.26 -5.67
C ALA A 44 -23.71 3.34 -4.67
N ALA A 45 -24.49 2.38 -5.15
CA ALA A 45 -25.21 1.43 -4.31
C ALA A 45 -24.37 0.27 -3.79
N SER A 46 -23.16 0.05 -4.36
CA SER A 46 -22.31 -1.11 -4.00
C SER A 46 -21.08 -0.73 -3.22
N GLY A 47 -21.16 -0.77 -1.88
CA GLY A 47 -20.00 -0.56 -1.01
C GLY A 47 -18.88 -1.54 -1.27
N LYS A 48 -19.20 -2.82 -1.57
CA LYS A 48 -18.23 -3.85 -1.90
C LYS A 48 -17.47 -3.56 -3.19
N GLU A 49 -18.18 -3.12 -4.25
CA GLU A 49 -17.56 -2.77 -5.51
C GLU A 49 -16.61 -1.57 -5.35
N MET A 50 -17.08 -0.53 -4.66
CA MET A 50 -16.25 0.64 -4.36
C MET A 50 -15.02 0.27 -3.53
N PHE A 51 -15.17 -0.54 -2.51
CA PHE A 51 -14.07 -0.99 -1.68
C PHE A 51 -13.02 -1.75 -2.50
N ASN A 52 -13.44 -2.73 -3.28
CA ASN A 52 -12.54 -3.53 -4.11
C ASN A 52 -11.84 -2.69 -5.19
N THR A 53 -12.52 -1.67 -5.71
CA THR A 53 -11.97 -0.83 -6.79
C THR A 53 -11.03 0.24 -6.27
N TYR A 54 -11.32 0.84 -5.11
CA TYR A 54 -10.63 2.04 -4.64
C TYR A 54 -9.78 1.82 -3.39
N CYS A 55 -10.21 0.95 -2.48
CA CYS A 55 -9.61 0.80 -1.17
C CYS A 55 -8.68 -0.42 -1.08
N ALA A 56 -9.05 -1.52 -1.75
CA ALA A 56 -8.33 -2.79 -1.65
C ALA A 56 -6.91 -2.72 -2.18
N VAL A 57 -6.57 -1.76 -3.05
CA VAL A 57 -5.21 -1.57 -3.56
C VAL A 57 -4.21 -1.30 -2.43
N CYS A 58 -4.65 -0.66 -1.35
CA CYS A 58 -3.86 -0.42 -0.14
C CYS A 58 -4.29 -1.33 1.02
N HIS A 59 -5.61 -1.43 1.27
CA HIS A 59 -6.14 -2.13 2.44
C HIS A 59 -6.29 -3.66 2.26
N GLY A 60 -6.06 -4.20 1.06
CA GLY A 60 -6.33 -5.61 0.75
C GLY A 60 -7.83 -5.86 0.54
N THR A 61 -8.17 -6.92 -0.18
CA THR A 61 -9.58 -7.32 -0.42
C THR A 61 -10.25 -7.82 0.86
N ASP A 62 -9.44 -8.24 1.85
CA ASP A 62 -9.86 -8.67 3.18
C ASP A 62 -9.89 -7.52 4.21
N GLY A 63 -9.45 -6.33 3.83
CA GLY A 63 -9.42 -5.14 4.69
C GLY A 63 -8.30 -5.09 5.73
N LYS A 64 -7.32 -6.00 5.68
CA LYS A 64 -6.26 -6.13 6.70
C LYS A 64 -5.01 -5.28 6.48
N GLY A 65 -5.01 -4.42 5.47
CA GLY A 65 -3.87 -3.53 5.18
C GLY A 65 -2.81 -4.13 4.27
N GLY A 66 -3.00 -5.36 3.76
CA GLY A 66 -2.04 -6.08 2.93
C GLY A 66 -2.25 -5.91 1.42
N GLY A 67 -2.74 -4.77 0.96
CA GLY A 67 -2.95 -4.53 -0.47
C GLY A 67 -1.64 -4.40 -1.26
N PRO A 68 -1.68 -4.57 -2.59
CA PRO A 68 -0.48 -4.57 -3.43
C PRO A 68 0.32 -3.26 -3.38
N ALA A 69 -0.31 -2.13 -3.07
CA ALA A 69 0.38 -0.85 -2.92
C ALA A 69 0.89 -0.59 -1.48
N ALA A 70 0.55 -1.44 -0.49
CA ALA A 70 0.88 -1.21 0.91
C ALA A 70 2.38 -1.04 1.17
N SER A 71 3.22 -1.82 0.47
CA SER A 71 4.68 -1.77 0.61
C SER A 71 5.32 -0.48 0.09
N ALA A 72 4.61 0.28 -0.75
CA ALA A 72 5.09 1.55 -1.28
C ALA A 72 4.73 2.75 -0.39
N LEU A 73 3.91 2.54 0.64
CA LEU A 73 3.47 3.59 1.55
C LEU A 73 4.43 3.76 2.72
N LYS A 74 4.65 5.00 3.15
CA LYS A 74 5.48 5.31 4.33
C LYS A 74 4.87 4.80 5.62
N THR A 75 3.53 4.84 5.70
CA THR A 75 2.77 4.32 6.83
C THR A 75 1.93 3.14 6.36
N PRO A 76 2.04 1.96 6.99
CA PRO A 76 1.22 0.82 6.62
C PRO A 76 -0.27 1.14 6.71
N PRO A 77 -1.09 0.70 5.75
CA PRO A 77 -2.55 0.86 5.83
C PRO A 77 -3.10 0.16 7.08
N ALA A 78 -4.06 0.82 7.72
CA ALA A 78 -4.71 0.25 8.90
C ALA A 78 -5.47 -1.05 8.57
N ASP A 79 -5.49 -1.99 9.53
CA ASP A 79 -6.40 -3.13 9.50
C ASP A 79 -7.82 -2.65 9.80
N LEU A 80 -8.64 -2.58 8.75
CA LEU A 80 -10.01 -2.10 8.84
C LEU A 80 -10.95 -3.11 9.51
N THR A 81 -10.55 -4.37 9.68
CA THR A 81 -11.36 -5.39 10.34
C THR A 81 -11.39 -5.25 11.87
N MET A 82 -10.46 -4.48 12.41
CA MET A 82 -10.25 -4.31 13.86
C MET A 82 -10.82 -3.00 14.43
N LEU A 83 -11.51 -2.20 13.62
CA LEU A 83 -11.99 -0.87 14.03
C LEU A 83 -12.96 -0.94 15.21
N SER A 84 -13.88 -1.90 15.21
CA SER A 84 -14.80 -2.11 16.34
C SER A 84 -14.04 -2.48 17.62
N LYS A 85 -13.11 -3.43 17.53
CA LYS A 85 -12.31 -3.88 18.66
C LYS A 85 -11.49 -2.74 19.26
N SER A 86 -10.87 -1.95 18.41
CA SER A 86 -10.05 -0.79 18.81
C SER A 86 -10.89 0.36 19.38
N ASN A 87 -12.22 0.31 19.22
CA ASN A 87 -13.17 1.33 19.67
C ASN A 87 -14.15 0.76 20.73
N GLY A 88 -13.66 -0.08 21.64
CA GLY A 88 -14.45 -0.61 22.74
C GLY A 88 -15.62 -1.51 22.33
N GLY A 89 -15.50 -2.21 21.21
CA GLY A 89 -16.51 -3.14 20.69
C GLY A 89 -17.57 -2.48 19.80
N LYS A 90 -17.53 -1.15 19.63
CA LYS A 90 -18.50 -0.41 18.80
C LYS A 90 -17.87 0.08 17.52
N TYR A 91 -18.49 -0.22 16.39
CA TYR A 91 -18.02 0.29 15.09
C TYR A 91 -18.06 1.82 15.01
N PRO A 92 -16.95 2.51 14.70
CA PRO A 92 -16.89 3.97 14.70
C PRO A 92 -17.33 4.56 13.34
N GLY A 93 -18.56 4.26 12.90
CA GLY A 93 -19.05 4.57 11.56
C GLY A 93 -18.97 6.06 11.18
N ILE A 94 -19.26 6.96 12.15
CA ILE A 94 -19.14 8.42 11.90
C ILE A 94 -17.69 8.79 11.58
N LYS A 95 -16.73 8.27 12.35
CA LYS A 95 -15.31 8.52 12.15
C LYS A 95 -14.84 7.96 10.80
N VAL A 96 -15.30 6.75 10.44
CA VAL A 96 -14.97 6.13 9.15
C VAL A 96 -15.52 6.96 7.99
N ALA A 97 -16.76 7.41 8.07
CA ALA A 97 -17.36 8.27 7.05
C ALA A 97 -16.61 9.60 6.90
N ALA A 98 -16.25 10.25 8.01
CA ALA A 98 -15.46 11.48 8.02
C ALA A 98 -14.05 11.25 7.42
N THR A 99 -13.42 10.11 7.71
CA THR A 99 -12.13 9.73 7.12
C THR A 99 -12.22 9.58 5.60
N ILE A 100 -13.25 8.87 5.11
CA ILE A 100 -13.48 8.69 3.67
C ILE A 100 -13.69 10.04 2.98
N ARG A 101 -14.40 10.96 3.61
CA ARG A 101 -14.62 12.31 3.08
C ARG A 101 -13.39 13.21 3.14
N GLY A 102 -12.39 12.87 3.95
CA GLY A 102 -11.24 13.72 4.21
C GLY A 102 -11.52 14.85 5.20
N GLU A 103 -12.57 14.70 6.01
CA GLU A 103 -12.99 15.66 7.04
C GLU A 103 -12.36 15.35 8.40
N ALA A 104 -11.85 14.13 8.58
CA ALA A 104 -11.20 13.73 9.81
C ALA A 104 -9.75 14.16 9.80
N ASP A 105 -9.40 15.04 10.74
CA ASP A 105 -8.01 15.38 11.03
C ASP A 105 -7.39 14.22 11.81
N LEU A 106 -6.88 13.23 11.07
CA LEU A 106 -6.30 12.03 11.66
C LEU A 106 -4.79 12.07 11.55
N PRO A 107 -4.06 12.38 12.65
CA PRO A 107 -2.61 12.27 12.69
C PRO A 107 -2.09 10.87 12.32
N ALA A 108 -2.89 9.83 12.56
CA ALA A 108 -2.59 8.45 12.20
C ALA A 108 -2.80 8.12 10.71
N HIS A 109 -3.58 8.90 9.99
CA HIS A 109 -3.62 8.92 8.54
C HIS A 109 -2.72 10.05 8.00
N GLY A 110 -1.83 10.55 8.84
CA GLY A 110 -0.89 11.67 8.68
C GLY A 110 0.05 11.61 7.49
N SER A 111 -0.29 10.84 6.49
CA SER A 111 0.26 10.97 5.18
C SER A 111 -0.88 11.31 4.24
N LYS A 112 -0.62 12.27 3.38
CA LYS A 112 -1.41 12.55 2.18
C LYS A 112 -1.42 11.36 1.20
N ASP A 113 -1.06 10.16 1.68
CA ASP A 113 -0.92 8.95 0.90
C ASP A 113 -2.28 8.27 0.68
N MET A 114 -3.25 8.47 1.60
CA MET A 114 -4.63 8.03 1.39
C MET A 114 -5.39 9.12 0.62
N PRO A 115 -5.96 8.81 -0.56
CA PRO A 115 -6.75 9.78 -1.31
C PRO A 115 -7.95 10.29 -0.50
N VAL A 116 -8.25 11.58 -0.65
CA VAL A 116 -9.49 12.19 -0.13
C VAL A 116 -10.64 11.82 -1.06
N TRP A 117 -11.40 10.82 -0.69
CA TRP A 117 -12.45 10.26 -1.54
C TRP A 117 -13.68 11.18 -1.70
N GLY A 118 -13.91 12.08 -0.75
CA GLY A 118 -15.03 13.04 -0.85
C GLY A 118 -15.01 13.86 -2.14
N SER A 119 -13.87 14.46 -2.47
CA SER A 119 -13.72 15.24 -3.71
C SER A 119 -13.80 14.38 -4.97
N LEU A 120 -13.27 13.15 -4.94
CA LEU A 120 -13.34 12.21 -6.05
C LEU A 120 -14.80 11.76 -6.28
N PHE A 121 -15.52 11.42 -5.20
CA PHE A 121 -16.94 11.05 -5.29
C PHE A 121 -17.80 12.21 -5.78
N TRP A 122 -17.49 13.44 -5.36
CA TRP A 122 -18.14 14.65 -5.88
C TRP A 122 -17.99 14.75 -7.40
N GLY A 123 -16.77 14.60 -7.92
CA GLY A 123 -16.51 14.60 -9.36
C GLY A 123 -17.24 13.47 -10.10
N MET A 124 -17.21 12.25 -9.55
CA MET A 124 -17.89 11.07 -10.16
C MET A 124 -19.42 11.19 -10.14
N SER A 125 -19.97 11.88 -9.16
CA SER A 125 -21.41 12.11 -9.00
C SER A 125 -21.87 13.41 -9.68
N HIS A 126 -21.03 14.02 -10.52
CA HIS A 126 -21.35 15.27 -11.22
C HIS A 126 -21.90 16.37 -10.30
N GLY A 127 -21.41 16.44 -9.07
CA GLY A 127 -21.87 17.42 -8.07
C GLY A 127 -23.17 17.07 -7.36
N HIS A 128 -23.70 15.85 -7.50
CA HIS A 128 -24.92 15.42 -6.82
C HIS A 128 -24.57 14.94 -5.38
N GLU A 129 -24.72 15.81 -4.39
CA GLU A 129 -24.41 15.54 -2.99
C GLU A 129 -25.11 14.28 -2.44
N GLY A 130 -26.36 14.04 -2.82
CA GLY A 130 -27.10 12.84 -2.41
C GLY A 130 -26.41 11.53 -2.84
N GLU A 131 -25.81 11.51 -4.02
CA GLU A 131 -25.03 10.35 -4.50
C GLU A 131 -23.70 10.22 -3.77
N VAL A 132 -23.02 11.34 -3.46
CA VAL A 132 -21.80 11.33 -2.64
C VAL A 132 -22.09 10.73 -1.27
N GLN A 133 -23.17 11.18 -0.62
CA GLN A 133 -23.60 10.65 0.67
C GLN A 133 -23.92 9.15 0.59
N GLN A 134 -24.61 8.73 -0.46
CA GLN A 134 -24.92 7.31 -0.69
C GLN A 134 -23.64 6.47 -0.85
N ARG A 135 -22.65 6.93 -1.60
CA ARG A 135 -21.35 6.27 -1.77
C ARG A 135 -20.64 6.10 -0.44
N VAL A 136 -20.53 7.18 0.34
CA VAL A 136 -19.87 7.16 1.64
C VAL A 136 -20.60 6.22 2.60
N ALA A 137 -21.94 6.30 2.67
CA ALA A 137 -22.74 5.46 3.56
C ALA A 137 -22.60 3.97 3.21
N ASN A 138 -22.73 3.60 1.93
CA ASN A 138 -22.62 2.22 1.49
C ASN A 138 -21.21 1.65 1.67
N LEU A 139 -20.17 2.46 1.44
CA LEU A 139 -18.78 2.07 1.68
C LEU A 139 -18.53 1.87 3.18
N THR A 140 -18.98 2.79 4.04
CA THR A 140 -18.89 2.70 5.50
C THR A 140 -19.59 1.44 6.02
N LYS A 141 -20.79 1.14 5.53
CA LYS A 141 -21.53 -0.08 5.88
C LYS A 141 -20.82 -1.36 5.42
N TYR A 142 -20.19 -1.33 4.25
CA TYR A 142 -19.41 -2.47 3.81
C TYR A 142 -18.20 -2.72 4.72
N ILE A 143 -17.46 -1.66 5.12
CA ILE A 143 -16.33 -1.79 6.06
C ILE A 143 -16.83 -2.28 7.43
N GLU A 144 -18.03 -1.87 7.87
CA GLU A 144 -18.65 -2.42 9.08
C GLU A 144 -18.88 -3.94 8.97
N SER A 145 -19.30 -4.42 7.80
CA SER A 145 -19.49 -5.86 7.56
C SER A 145 -18.21 -6.69 7.62
N LEU A 146 -17.04 -6.06 7.48
CA LEU A 146 -15.72 -6.70 7.57
C LEU A 146 -15.22 -6.86 9.03
N GLN A 147 -15.93 -6.32 10.03
CA GLN A 147 -15.44 -6.33 11.40
C GLN A 147 -15.26 -7.75 11.93
N ALA A 148 -14.09 -8.00 12.55
CA ALA A 148 -13.84 -9.25 13.25
C ALA A 148 -14.85 -9.41 14.40
N LYS A 149 -15.41 -10.61 14.53
CA LYS A 149 -16.33 -11.00 15.61
C LYS A 149 -15.58 -11.29 16.90
#